data_add07bab0ddab6fe25640dba562373f6
#
_entry.id   add07bab0ddab6fe25640dba562373f6
#
_cell.length_a   1.000
_cell.length_b   1.000
_cell.length_c   1.000
_cell.angle_alpha   90.00
_cell.angle_beta   90.00
_cell.angle_gamma   90.00
#
_symmetry.space_group_name_H-M   'P 1'
#
loop_
_entity.id
_entity.type
_entity.pdbx_description
1 polymer ?
#
loop_
_entity_poly.entity_id
_entity_poly.type
_entity_poly.pdbx_seq_one_letter_code
_entity_poly.pdbx_strand_id
1 'polypeptide(L)'
;KQVALSVRRNNPEIHLLILLIDERPEEVTDIKETIEGENVEVIYSTFDELPEHHKRVSEMVIERAKRLVEHKKDVMILLDSITRLARAYNLTVPPSGRTLSGGLDPAALHMPKRFFGAARNMRGGGSLTILATALVNTGSKMDDVIYEEFKGTGNMELVLDRKLSEKRVFPA
;
A
#
# COMPACT_ATOMS: atom_id res chain seq x y z
N LYS A 1 -7.16 8.36 4.71
CA LYS A 1 -8.50 8.94 4.47
C LYS A 1 -8.42 10.26 3.71
N GLN A 2 -7.76 11.30 4.22
CA GLN A 2 -7.73 12.65 3.63
C GLN A 2 -7.26 12.67 2.18
N VAL A 3 -6.20 11.93 1.84
CA VAL A 3 -5.72 11.80 0.45
C VAL A 3 -6.82 11.23 -0.45
N ALA A 4 -7.47 10.15 -0.03
CA ALA A 4 -8.54 9.52 -0.79
C ALA A 4 -9.72 10.47 -1.04
N LEU A 5 -10.14 11.20 -0.02
CA LEU A 5 -11.21 12.20 -0.13
C LEU A 5 -10.82 13.35 -1.07
N SER A 6 -9.56 13.81 -0.99
CA SER A 6 -9.04 14.87 -1.86
C SER A 6 -8.95 14.43 -3.32
N VAL A 7 -8.48 13.21 -3.57
CA VAL A 7 -8.42 12.64 -4.93
C VAL A 7 -9.83 12.53 -5.51
N ARG A 8 -10.76 11.97 -4.75
CA ARG A 8 -12.15 11.83 -5.20
C ARG A 8 -12.81 13.18 -5.52
N ARG A 9 -12.53 14.20 -4.71
CA ARG A 9 -13.07 15.54 -4.91
C ARG A 9 -12.48 16.25 -6.12
N ASN A 10 -11.16 16.19 -6.27
CA ASN A 10 -10.45 16.98 -7.27
C ASN A 10 -10.33 16.25 -8.62
N ASN A 11 -10.36 14.94 -8.61
CA ASN A 11 -10.17 14.08 -9.78
C ASN A 11 -11.17 12.92 -9.75
N PRO A 12 -12.48 13.18 -9.89
CA PRO A 12 -13.51 12.14 -9.75
C PRO A 12 -13.46 11.06 -10.84
N GLU A 13 -12.76 11.32 -11.95
CA GLU A 13 -12.55 10.39 -13.06
C GLU A 13 -11.49 9.31 -12.75
N ILE A 14 -10.64 9.52 -11.75
CA ILE A 14 -9.62 8.55 -11.36
C ILE A 14 -10.27 7.36 -10.64
N HIS A 15 -9.92 6.16 -11.07
CA HIS A 15 -10.25 4.93 -10.36
C HIS A 15 -9.36 4.80 -9.12
N LEU A 16 -9.97 4.86 -7.95
CA LEU A 16 -9.30 4.79 -6.66
C LEU A 16 -9.48 3.41 -6.06
N LEU A 17 -8.39 2.66 -5.96
CA LEU A 17 -8.35 1.36 -5.29
C LEU A 17 -7.67 1.52 -3.93
N ILE A 18 -8.41 1.33 -2.86
CA ILE A 18 -7.89 1.43 -1.49
C ILE A 18 -7.65 0.02 -0.98
N LEU A 19 -6.38 -0.33 -0.78
CA LEU A 19 -5.96 -1.64 -0.31
C LEU A 19 -5.48 -1.55 1.14
N LEU A 20 -6.22 -2.21 2.04
CA LEU A 20 -5.95 -2.26 3.46
C LEU A 20 -5.46 -3.66 3.83
N ILE A 21 -4.22 -3.76 4.31
CA ILE A 21 -3.59 -5.01 4.69
C ILE A 21 -3.32 -5.04 6.19
N ASP A 22 -3.82 -6.09 6.86
CA ASP A 22 -3.61 -6.31 8.29
C ASP A 22 -4.20 -5.17 9.15
N GLU A 23 -5.31 -4.59 8.68
CA GLU A 23 -6.06 -3.56 9.39
C GLU A 23 -7.17 -4.15 10.26
N ARG A 24 -7.65 -3.35 11.20
CA ARG A 24 -8.78 -3.73 12.04
C ARG A 24 -10.10 -3.62 11.29
N PRO A 25 -11.06 -4.53 11.50
CA PRO A 25 -12.35 -4.49 10.84
C PRO A 25 -13.10 -3.16 11.00
N GLU A 26 -12.96 -2.50 12.16
CA GLU A 26 -13.61 -1.21 12.44
C GLU A 26 -13.04 -0.10 11.54
N GLU A 27 -11.72 -0.11 11.31
CA GLU A 27 -11.04 0.86 10.43
C GLU A 27 -11.44 0.65 8.98
N VAL A 28 -11.62 -0.59 8.57
CA VAL A 28 -12.13 -0.94 7.23
C VAL A 28 -13.54 -0.41 7.04
N THR A 29 -14.43 -0.64 8.00
CA THR A 29 -15.82 -0.15 7.96
C THR A 29 -15.87 1.37 7.87
N ASP A 30 -15.09 2.05 8.73
CA ASP A 30 -15.01 3.51 8.74
C ASP A 30 -14.51 4.10 7.41
N ILE A 31 -13.55 3.45 6.76
CA ILE A 31 -13.07 3.88 5.44
C ILE A 31 -14.14 3.65 4.38
N LYS A 32 -14.80 2.49 4.37
CA LYS A 32 -15.88 2.19 3.43
C LYS A 32 -17.02 3.20 3.52
N GLU A 33 -17.48 3.51 4.73
CA GLU A 33 -18.57 4.45 4.95
C GLU A 33 -18.19 5.90 4.62
N THR A 34 -16.92 6.26 4.85
CA THR A 34 -16.44 7.63 4.62
C THR A 34 -16.11 7.91 3.17
N ILE A 35 -15.60 6.89 2.45
CA ILE A 35 -15.07 7.05 1.09
C ILE A 35 -15.89 6.22 0.12
N GLU A 36 -17.11 6.68 -0.16
CA GLU A 36 -17.96 6.11 -1.19
C GLU A 36 -17.84 6.88 -2.50
N GLY A 37 -18.00 6.19 -3.61
CA GLY A 37 -18.00 6.80 -4.93
C GLY A 37 -18.04 5.76 -6.03
N GLU A 38 -18.48 6.18 -7.21
CA GLU A 38 -18.65 5.31 -8.37
C GLU A 38 -17.32 4.66 -8.82
N ASN A 39 -16.21 5.41 -8.71
CA ASN A 39 -14.88 4.97 -9.10
C ASN A 39 -13.99 4.62 -7.88
N VAL A 40 -14.59 4.24 -6.76
CA VAL A 40 -13.85 3.90 -5.54
C VAL A 40 -14.15 2.46 -5.15
N GLU A 41 -13.09 1.68 -4.97
CA GLU A 41 -13.17 0.31 -4.46
C GLU A 41 -12.30 0.20 -3.21
N VAL A 42 -12.86 -0.29 -2.10
CA VAL A 42 -12.13 -0.60 -0.88
C VAL A 42 -11.95 -2.11 -0.79
N ILE A 43 -10.71 -2.56 -0.87
CA ILE A 43 -10.32 -3.97 -0.83
C ILE A 43 -9.45 -4.16 0.40
N TYR A 44 -9.69 -5.23 1.14
CA TYR A 44 -9.05 -5.41 2.43
C TYR A 44 -8.78 -6.87 2.76
N SER A 45 -7.82 -7.05 3.65
CA SER A 45 -7.53 -8.30 4.34
C SER A 45 -7.21 -7.93 5.78
N THR A 46 -8.10 -8.29 6.72
CA THR A 46 -8.01 -7.88 8.12
C THR A 46 -6.97 -8.68 8.90
N PHE A 47 -6.59 -8.19 10.08
CA PHE A 47 -5.49 -8.75 10.88
C PHE A 47 -5.70 -10.20 11.32
N ASP A 48 -6.94 -10.68 11.36
CA ASP A 48 -7.33 -12.04 11.70
C ASP A 48 -7.23 -13.03 10.53
N GLU A 49 -6.93 -12.51 9.32
CA GLU A 49 -6.70 -13.35 8.16
C GLU A 49 -5.27 -13.90 8.10
N LEU A 50 -5.10 -15.02 7.40
CA LEU A 50 -3.78 -15.63 7.22
C LEU A 50 -2.90 -14.79 6.27
N PRO A 51 -1.56 -14.83 6.43
CA PRO A 51 -0.63 -14.10 5.55
C PRO A 51 -0.82 -14.40 4.05
N GLU A 52 -1.19 -15.62 3.70
CA GLU A 52 -1.50 -16.01 2.33
C GLU A 52 -2.69 -15.24 1.75
N HIS A 53 -3.66 -14.90 2.58
CA HIS A 53 -4.80 -14.09 2.18
C HIS A 53 -4.37 -12.66 1.86
N HIS A 54 -3.51 -12.06 2.70
CA HIS A 54 -2.93 -10.73 2.44
C HIS A 54 -2.20 -10.68 1.09
N LYS A 55 -1.41 -11.69 0.78
CA LYS A 55 -0.73 -11.84 -0.52
C LYS A 55 -1.72 -11.90 -1.67
N ARG A 56 -2.68 -12.83 -1.60
CA ARG A 56 -3.67 -13.04 -2.65
C ARG A 56 -4.46 -11.78 -2.96
N VAL A 57 -4.90 -11.08 -1.93
CA VAL A 57 -5.66 -9.84 -2.08
C VAL A 57 -4.81 -8.77 -2.77
N SER A 58 -3.53 -8.62 -2.40
CA SER A 58 -2.63 -7.67 -3.04
C SER A 58 -2.37 -7.99 -4.52
N GLU A 59 -2.20 -9.25 -4.85
CA GLU A 59 -2.03 -9.72 -6.23
C GLU A 59 -3.28 -9.46 -7.08
N MET A 60 -4.47 -9.70 -6.52
CA MET A 60 -5.73 -9.38 -7.18
C MET A 60 -5.89 -7.90 -7.46
N VAL A 61 -5.52 -7.03 -6.51
CA VAL A 61 -5.61 -5.58 -6.69
C VAL A 61 -4.69 -5.08 -7.78
N ILE A 62 -3.45 -5.54 -7.83
CA ILE A 62 -2.53 -5.10 -8.90
C ILE A 62 -2.97 -5.59 -10.27
N GLU A 63 -3.51 -6.79 -10.37
CA GLU A 63 -4.07 -7.29 -11.63
C GLU A 63 -5.33 -6.52 -12.04
N ARG A 64 -6.20 -6.19 -11.09
CA ARG A 64 -7.35 -5.30 -11.32
C ARG A 64 -6.91 -3.95 -11.87
N ALA A 65 -5.93 -3.34 -11.22
CA ALA A 65 -5.39 -2.04 -11.65
C ALA A 65 -4.81 -2.11 -13.07
N LYS A 66 -4.06 -3.15 -13.40
CA LYS A 66 -3.52 -3.35 -14.75
C LYS A 66 -4.62 -3.45 -15.81
N ARG A 67 -5.71 -4.18 -15.51
CA ARG A 67 -6.85 -4.28 -16.47
C ARG A 67 -7.50 -2.92 -16.70
N LEU A 68 -7.70 -2.12 -15.65
CA LEU A 68 -8.23 -0.76 -15.78
C LEU A 68 -7.30 0.15 -16.61
N VAL A 69 -6.00 0.06 -16.40
CA VAL A 69 -5.01 0.83 -17.17
C VAL A 69 -5.00 0.42 -18.65
N GLU A 70 -5.13 -0.86 -18.95
CA GLU A 70 -5.27 -1.36 -20.32
C GLU A 70 -6.51 -0.78 -21.02
N HIS A 71 -7.56 -0.49 -20.27
CA HIS A 71 -8.74 0.25 -20.74
C HIS A 71 -8.55 1.77 -20.74
N LYS A 72 -7.32 2.25 -20.68
CA LYS A 72 -6.94 3.68 -20.72
C LYS A 72 -7.48 4.48 -19.55
N LYS A 73 -7.73 3.84 -18.41
CA LYS A 73 -8.13 4.52 -17.18
C LYS A 73 -6.90 5.01 -16.41
N ASP A 74 -7.08 6.12 -15.71
CA ASP A 74 -6.13 6.57 -14.71
C ASP A 74 -6.51 5.96 -13.37
N VAL A 75 -5.58 5.22 -12.79
CA VAL A 75 -5.81 4.42 -11.57
C VAL A 75 -4.84 4.87 -10.49
N MET A 76 -5.35 5.01 -9.28
CA MET A 76 -4.54 5.23 -8.08
C MET A 76 -4.80 4.13 -7.06
N ILE A 77 -3.73 3.49 -6.61
CA ILE A 77 -3.78 2.54 -5.49
C ILE A 77 -3.27 3.27 -4.24
N LEU A 78 -4.08 3.27 -3.19
CA LEU A 78 -3.67 3.65 -1.84
C LEU A 78 -3.48 2.38 -1.03
N LEU A 79 -2.22 2.06 -0.69
CA LEU A 79 -1.88 0.86 0.08
C LEU A 79 -1.53 1.23 1.52
N ASP A 80 -2.27 0.69 2.45
CA ASP A 80 -1.96 0.76 3.88
C ASP A 80 -1.80 -0.66 4.43
N SER A 81 -0.60 -1.14 4.62
CA SER A 81 0.70 -0.55 4.38
C SER A 81 1.64 -1.51 3.64
N ILE A 82 2.67 -0.97 3.01
CA ILE A 82 3.72 -1.78 2.36
C ILE A 82 4.52 -2.58 3.39
N THR A 83 4.69 -2.05 4.59
CA THR A 83 5.36 -2.73 5.70
C THR A 83 4.66 -4.02 6.09
N ARG A 84 3.34 -3.98 6.25
CA ARG A 84 2.54 -5.15 6.61
C ARG A 84 2.48 -6.17 5.47
N LEU A 85 2.43 -5.70 4.23
CA LEU A 85 2.49 -6.57 3.07
C LEU A 85 3.83 -7.31 3.00
N ALA A 86 4.95 -6.61 3.19
CA ALA A 86 6.27 -7.23 3.22
C ALA A 86 6.41 -8.23 4.37
N ARG A 87 5.86 -7.96 5.54
CA ARG A 87 5.81 -8.92 6.65
C ARG A 87 5.04 -10.19 6.28
N ALA A 88 3.89 -10.05 5.60
CA ALA A 88 3.10 -11.19 5.15
C ALA A 88 3.88 -12.08 4.17
N TYR A 89 4.59 -11.47 3.23
CA TYR A 89 5.49 -12.21 2.35
C TYR A 89 6.64 -12.90 3.10
N ASN A 90 7.18 -12.24 4.13
CA ASN A 90 8.25 -12.83 4.94
C ASN A 90 7.82 -14.12 5.66
N LEU A 91 6.54 -14.21 6.03
CA LEU A 91 5.98 -15.40 6.67
C LEU A 91 5.66 -16.54 5.70
N THR A 92 5.55 -16.25 4.42
CA THR A 92 5.01 -17.20 3.43
C THR A 92 5.99 -17.61 2.33
N VAL A 93 7.05 -16.83 2.08
CA VAL A 93 8.06 -17.20 1.10
C VAL A 93 8.95 -18.33 1.60
N PRO A 94 9.38 -19.25 0.75
CA PRO A 94 10.40 -20.24 1.12
C PRO A 94 11.69 -19.52 1.55
N PRO A 95 12.37 -19.98 2.61
CA PRO A 95 13.61 -19.39 3.08
C PRO A 95 14.67 -19.39 1.99
N SER A 96 15.30 -18.23 1.74
CA SER A 96 16.40 -18.10 0.77
C SER A 96 17.75 -18.56 1.30
N GLY A 97 17.83 -18.85 2.61
CA GLY A 97 19.09 -19.13 3.30
C GLY A 97 19.87 -17.86 3.70
N ARG A 98 19.33 -16.68 3.41
CA ARG A 98 19.87 -15.37 3.82
C ARG A 98 18.86 -14.64 4.66
N THR A 99 19.33 -13.88 5.64
CA THR A 99 18.46 -13.09 6.51
C THR A 99 19.08 -11.70 6.66
N LEU A 100 18.28 -10.68 6.36
CA LEU A 100 18.61 -9.29 6.64
C LEU A 100 18.41 -8.99 8.13
N SER A 101 18.90 -7.84 8.56
CA SER A 101 18.67 -7.37 9.92
C SER A 101 17.18 -7.38 10.28
N GLY A 102 16.85 -7.77 11.52
CA GLY A 102 15.48 -7.84 11.98
C GLY A 102 14.68 -9.06 11.52
N GLY A 103 15.35 -10.08 10.93
CA GLY A 103 14.71 -11.35 10.56
C GLY A 103 13.97 -11.32 9.22
N LEU A 104 14.25 -10.33 8.36
CA LEU A 104 13.66 -10.22 7.04
C LEU A 104 14.43 -11.07 6.02
N ASP A 105 13.75 -11.97 5.33
CA ASP A 105 14.30 -12.69 4.20
C ASP A 105 14.29 -11.78 2.95
N PRO A 106 15.42 -11.64 2.21
CA PRO A 106 15.44 -10.84 0.98
C PRO A 106 14.39 -11.25 -0.06
N ALA A 107 14.03 -12.54 -0.11
CA ALA A 107 13.00 -13.06 -1.01
C ALA A 107 11.61 -12.47 -0.72
N ALA A 108 11.35 -12.06 0.51
CA ALA A 108 10.10 -11.44 0.91
C ALA A 108 9.87 -10.05 0.27
N LEU A 109 10.91 -9.39 -0.18
CA LEU A 109 10.85 -8.05 -0.78
C LEU A 109 10.52 -8.07 -2.27
N HIS A 110 10.70 -9.19 -2.95
CA HIS A 110 10.60 -9.27 -4.40
C HIS A 110 9.19 -8.89 -4.92
N MET A 111 8.16 -9.55 -4.43
CA MET A 111 6.78 -9.29 -4.88
C MET A 111 6.25 -7.92 -4.43
N PRO A 112 6.46 -7.46 -3.19
CA PRO A 112 6.11 -6.10 -2.80
C PRO A 112 6.83 -5.03 -3.63
N LYS A 113 8.10 -5.22 -3.99
CA LYS A 113 8.82 -4.31 -4.90
C LYS A 113 8.24 -4.32 -6.31
N ARG A 114 7.87 -5.49 -6.83
CA ARG A 114 7.16 -5.58 -8.12
C ARG A 114 5.80 -4.89 -8.10
N PHE A 115 5.07 -5.05 -7.00
CA PHE A 115 3.79 -4.35 -6.80
C PHE A 115 4.01 -2.83 -6.87
N PHE A 116 4.89 -2.31 -6.03
CA PHE A 116 5.16 -0.87 -5.96
C PHE A 116 5.79 -0.32 -7.24
N GLY A 117 6.66 -1.09 -7.88
CA GLY A 117 7.31 -0.73 -9.14
C GLY A 117 6.43 -0.84 -10.38
N ALA A 118 5.19 -1.28 -10.25
CA ALA A 118 4.23 -1.34 -11.36
C ALA A 118 3.69 0.04 -11.77
N ALA A 119 3.83 1.06 -10.91
CA ALA A 119 3.39 2.43 -11.17
C ALA A 119 4.07 3.02 -12.40
N ARG A 120 3.29 3.54 -13.33
CA ARG A 120 3.78 4.14 -14.58
C ARG A 120 2.70 4.89 -15.34
N ASN A 121 3.14 5.77 -16.23
CA ASN A 121 2.29 6.35 -17.27
C ASN A 121 2.42 5.55 -18.55
N MET A 122 1.31 5.29 -19.23
CA MET A 122 1.28 4.59 -20.49
C MET A 122 1.27 5.59 -21.66
N ARG A 123 2.05 5.32 -22.71
CA ARG A 123 2.13 6.21 -23.87
C ARG A 123 0.80 6.36 -24.62
N GLY A 124 0.00 5.32 -24.64
CA GLY A 124 -1.30 5.28 -25.34
C GLY A 124 -2.49 5.76 -24.50
N GLY A 125 -2.25 6.27 -23.30
CA GLY A 125 -3.28 6.65 -22.34
C GLY A 125 -3.41 5.63 -21.20
N GLY A 126 -3.92 6.08 -20.07
CA GLY A 126 -3.95 5.33 -18.83
C GLY A 126 -2.69 5.52 -18.00
N SER A 127 -2.84 5.45 -16.70
CA SER A 127 -1.75 5.58 -15.74
C SER A 127 -2.02 4.78 -14.48
N LEU A 128 -0.96 4.37 -13.81
CA LEU A 128 -1.03 3.75 -12.48
C LEU A 128 -0.14 4.53 -11.52
N THR A 129 -0.76 5.12 -10.51
CA THR A 129 -0.11 5.76 -9.37
C THR A 129 -0.29 4.90 -8.15
N ILE A 130 0.78 4.65 -7.40
CA ILE A 130 0.73 3.90 -6.15
C ILE A 130 1.29 4.77 -5.03
N LEU A 131 0.44 5.05 -4.03
CA LEU A 131 0.85 5.70 -2.79
C LEU A 131 0.73 4.68 -1.67
N ALA A 132 1.86 4.30 -1.10
CA ALA A 132 1.93 3.32 -0.03
C ALA A 132 2.40 3.98 1.27
N THR A 133 1.77 3.63 2.38
CA THR A 133 2.28 3.99 3.69
C THR A 133 3.36 3.01 4.13
N ALA A 134 4.37 3.50 4.82
CA ALA A 134 5.40 2.71 5.46
C ALA A 134 5.49 3.08 6.93
N LEU A 135 5.60 2.07 7.79
CA LEU A 135 5.74 2.26 9.22
C LEU A 135 7.18 2.62 9.57
N VAL A 136 7.35 3.67 10.35
CA VAL A 136 8.65 4.13 10.83
C VAL A 136 8.61 4.35 12.36
N ASN A 137 9.77 4.25 13.00
CA ASN A 137 9.89 4.46 14.45
C ASN A 137 8.95 3.56 15.29
N THR A 138 8.78 2.32 14.86
CA THR A 138 7.96 1.32 15.56
C THR A 138 8.74 0.55 16.63
N GLY A 139 10.06 0.69 16.66
CA GLY A 139 10.96 -0.12 17.50
C GLY A 139 11.29 -1.48 16.88
N SER A 140 10.71 -1.83 15.74
CA SER A 140 10.99 -3.07 15.00
C SER A 140 12.12 -2.85 14.00
N LYS A 141 13.22 -3.61 14.15
CA LYS A 141 14.31 -3.61 13.17
C LYS A 141 13.86 -4.09 11.79
N MET A 142 12.91 -5.01 11.73
CA MET A 142 12.35 -5.47 10.46
C MET A 142 11.65 -4.31 9.72
N ASP A 143 10.90 -3.48 10.41
CA ASP A 143 10.22 -2.33 9.82
C ASP A 143 11.21 -1.30 9.29
N ASP A 144 12.29 -1.05 10.03
CA ASP A 144 13.35 -0.14 9.60
C ASP A 144 14.02 -0.65 8.31
N VAL A 145 14.29 -1.94 8.22
CA VAL A 145 14.87 -2.56 7.01
C VAL A 145 13.89 -2.47 5.84
N ILE A 146 12.61 -2.78 6.06
CA ILE A 146 11.58 -2.66 5.02
C ILE A 146 11.51 -1.22 4.51
N TYR A 147 11.45 -0.24 5.39
CA TYR A 147 11.45 1.17 5.02
C TYR A 147 12.66 1.55 4.15
N GLU A 148 13.87 1.21 4.58
CA GLU A 148 15.10 1.50 3.83
C GLU A 148 15.12 0.82 2.45
N GLU A 149 14.62 -0.41 2.36
CA GLU A 149 14.55 -1.17 1.10
C GLU A 149 13.55 -0.56 0.08
N PHE A 150 12.49 0.09 0.56
CA PHE A 150 11.52 0.75 -0.31
C PHE A 150 11.82 2.22 -0.59
N LYS A 151 12.62 2.87 0.24
CA LYS A 151 12.97 4.29 0.13
C LYS A 151 13.53 4.67 -1.26
N GLY A 152 14.37 3.82 -1.83
CA GLY A 152 14.94 4.03 -3.16
C GLY A 152 14.06 3.56 -4.32
N THR A 153 12.92 2.92 -4.05
CA THR A 153 12.02 2.37 -5.08
C THR A 153 10.98 3.40 -5.53
N GLY A 154 10.53 4.24 -4.62
CA GLY A 154 9.57 5.30 -4.92
C GLY A 154 10.23 6.55 -5.51
N ASN A 155 9.46 7.35 -6.24
CA ASN A 155 9.88 8.64 -6.80
C ASN A 155 9.42 9.84 -5.97
N MET A 156 8.71 9.61 -4.87
CA MET A 156 8.27 10.62 -3.90
C MET A 156 8.27 10.02 -2.51
N GLU A 157 8.66 10.80 -1.53
CA GLU A 157 8.58 10.45 -0.11
C GLU A 157 7.97 11.62 0.66
N LEU A 158 6.94 11.32 1.45
CA LEU A 158 6.32 12.26 2.39
C LEU A 158 6.54 11.74 3.80
N VAL A 159 7.33 12.44 4.59
CA VAL A 159 7.62 12.09 5.97
C VAL A 159 6.72 12.89 6.90
N LEU A 160 5.93 12.18 7.72
CA LEU A 160 5.05 12.79 8.72
C LEU A 160 5.82 13.05 10.01
N ASP A 161 5.54 14.18 10.65
CA ASP A 161 6.17 14.57 11.92
C ASP A 161 5.34 14.08 13.12
N ARG A 162 5.91 13.14 13.87
CA ARG A 162 5.27 12.59 15.08
C ARG A 162 4.98 13.66 16.13
N LYS A 163 5.89 14.63 16.31
CA LYS A 163 5.71 15.69 17.32
C LYS A 163 4.52 16.59 17.01
N LEU A 164 4.26 16.85 15.72
CA LEU A 164 3.06 17.59 15.30
C LEU A 164 1.80 16.77 15.57
N SER A 165 1.82 15.48 15.28
CA SER A 165 0.71 14.57 15.55
C SER A 165 0.39 14.49 17.05
N GLU A 166 1.41 14.39 17.92
CA GLU A 166 1.26 14.39 19.37
C GLU A 166 0.63 15.69 19.90
N LYS A 167 0.92 16.82 19.27
CA LYS A 167 0.31 18.12 19.55
C LYS A 167 -1.06 18.31 18.91
N ARG A 168 -1.57 17.31 18.20
CA ARG A 168 -2.82 17.36 17.42
C ARG A 168 -2.83 18.45 16.35
N VAL A 169 -1.67 18.75 15.79
CA VAL A 169 -1.53 19.67 14.67
C VAL A 169 -1.58 18.85 13.39
N PHE A 170 -2.58 19.05 12.56
CA PHE A 170 -2.76 18.33 11.31
C PHE A 170 -2.94 19.28 10.13
N PRO A 171 -2.41 18.91 8.93
CA PRO A 171 -1.59 17.73 8.65
C PRO A 171 -0.24 17.75 9.38
N ALA A 172 0.21 16.58 9.83
CA ALA A 172 1.43 16.41 10.61
C ALA A 172 2.62 16.02 9.73
#